data_9a0592c626d4346d9667537fea53f9b7
#
_entry.id   9a0592c626d4346d9667537fea53f9b7
#
_cell.length_a   1.000
_cell.length_b   1.000
_cell.length_c   1.000
_cell.angle_alpha   90.00
_cell.angle_beta   90.00
_cell.angle_gamma   90.00
#
_symmetry.space_group_name_H-M   'P 1'
#
loop_
_entity.id
_entity.type
_entity.pdbx_description
1 polymer ?
#
loop_
_entity_poly.entity_id
_entity_poly.type
_entity_poly.pdbx_seq_one_letter_code
_entity_poly.pdbx_strand_id
1 'polypeptide(L)'
;MDYIIVITSDPDKNSDFEQGLEIAMTLSDLELKCSVSIEGDFLSKIENCSKDSVYLKKLKQLELFDIPLISARAIPFSYCTVKDVCDIRQIYKCALTIICF
;
A
#
# COMPACT_ATOMS: atom_id res chain seq x y z
N MET A 1 12.02 8.53 10.49
CA MET A 1 11.78 7.11 10.17
C MET A 1 10.29 6.88 9.99
N ASP A 2 9.95 5.99 9.08
CA ASP A 2 8.56 5.80 8.70
C ASP A 2 8.03 4.44 9.14
N TYR A 3 6.72 4.38 9.34
CA TYR A 3 6.00 3.11 9.42
C TYR A 3 5.69 2.65 8.01
N ILE A 4 5.88 1.37 7.71
CA ILE A 4 5.55 0.79 6.41
C ILE A 4 4.46 -0.26 6.59
N ILE A 5 3.36 -0.08 5.91
CA ILE A 5 2.27 -1.05 5.87
C ILE A 5 2.42 -1.84 4.56
N VAL A 6 2.70 -3.13 4.67
CA VAL A 6 2.87 -3.99 3.49
C VAL A 6 1.62 -4.83 3.32
N ILE A 7 0.96 -4.71 2.17
CA ILE A 7 -0.26 -5.46 1.87
C ILE A 7 0.08 -6.52 0.83
N THR A 8 -0.05 -7.78 1.21
CA THR A 8 0.33 -8.92 0.38
C THR A 8 -0.80 -9.90 0.11
N SER A 9 -1.86 -9.88 0.93
CA SER A 9 -2.93 -10.88 0.87
C SER A 9 -3.89 -10.64 -0.28
N ASP A 10 -4.41 -11.72 -0.85
CA ASP A 10 -5.44 -11.65 -1.89
C ASP A 10 -6.72 -11.03 -1.29
N PRO A 11 -7.20 -9.90 -1.84
CA PRO A 11 -8.35 -9.20 -1.27
C PRO A 11 -9.67 -9.97 -1.44
N ASP A 12 -9.70 -10.96 -2.32
CA ASP A 12 -10.88 -11.81 -2.50
C ASP A 12 -10.97 -12.91 -1.43
N LYS A 13 -9.88 -13.17 -0.71
CA LYS A 13 -9.80 -14.27 0.26
C LYS A 13 -9.98 -13.82 1.70
N ASN A 14 -9.64 -12.58 2.02
CA ASN A 14 -9.76 -12.06 3.39
C ASN A 14 -9.82 -10.53 3.39
N SER A 15 -9.99 -9.95 4.56
CA SER A 15 -10.12 -8.50 4.75
C SER A 15 -8.83 -7.84 5.25
N ASP A 16 -7.67 -8.49 5.13
CA ASP A 16 -6.39 -7.93 5.61
C ASP A 16 -6.07 -6.60 4.93
N PHE A 17 -6.39 -6.48 3.64
CA PHE A 17 -6.25 -5.24 2.90
C PHE A 17 -6.96 -4.07 3.61
N GLU A 18 -8.20 -4.26 4.01
CA GLU A 18 -8.98 -3.22 4.66
C GLU A 18 -8.39 -2.85 6.02
N GLN A 19 -7.94 -3.85 6.77
CA GLN A 19 -7.27 -3.62 8.05
C GLN A 19 -5.97 -2.83 7.86
N GLY A 20 -5.19 -3.16 6.84
CA GLY A 20 -3.96 -2.43 6.50
C GLY A 20 -4.23 -0.97 6.21
N LEU A 21 -5.27 -0.68 5.42
CA LEU A 21 -5.67 0.70 5.12
C LEU A 21 -6.11 1.46 6.38
N GLU A 22 -6.88 0.81 7.26
CA GLU A 22 -7.31 1.43 8.51
C GLU A 22 -6.12 1.79 9.40
N ILE A 23 -5.15 0.90 9.51
CA ILE A 23 -3.93 1.16 10.28
C ILE A 23 -3.17 2.35 9.69
N ALA A 24 -3.02 2.39 8.36
CA ALA A 24 -2.32 3.49 7.71
C ALA A 24 -3.02 4.84 7.99
N MET A 25 -4.34 4.88 7.91
CA MET A 25 -5.10 6.10 8.19
C MET A 25 -5.01 6.48 9.66
N THR A 26 -5.03 5.52 10.57
CA THR A 26 -4.86 5.77 12.00
C THR A 26 -3.49 6.38 12.31
N LEU A 27 -2.43 5.84 11.71
CA LEU A 27 -1.08 6.38 11.87
C LEU A 27 -1.00 7.82 11.34
N SER A 28 -1.63 8.08 10.21
CA SER A 28 -1.68 9.42 9.64
C SER A 28 -2.43 10.40 10.56
N ASP A 29 -3.55 9.96 11.16
CA ASP A 29 -4.31 10.78 12.10
C ASP A 29 -3.49 11.11 13.36
N LEU A 30 -2.58 10.23 13.75
CA LEU A 30 -1.66 10.44 14.86
C LEU A 30 -0.43 11.27 14.48
N GLU A 31 -0.41 11.79 13.25
CA GLU A 31 0.70 12.57 12.70
C GLU A 31 2.02 11.78 12.61
N LEU A 32 1.92 10.46 12.50
CA LEU A 32 3.06 9.59 12.27
C LEU A 32 3.24 9.37 10.78
N LYS A 33 4.48 9.41 10.32
CA LYS A 33 4.77 9.16 8.90
C LYS A 33 4.59 7.69 8.58
N CYS A 34 3.78 7.40 7.57
CA CYS A 34 3.61 6.04 7.10
C CYS A 34 3.54 6.01 5.57
N SER A 35 3.86 4.85 5.01
CA SER A 35 3.72 4.57 3.58
C SER A 35 3.10 3.19 3.43
N VAL A 36 2.40 2.96 2.33
CA VAL A 36 1.82 1.67 2.01
C VAL A 36 2.55 1.08 0.82
N SER A 37 3.00 -0.15 0.97
CA SER A 37 3.65 -0.93 -0.09
C SER A 37 2.77 -2.12 -0.43
N ILE A 38 2.51 -2.34 -1.71
CA ILE A 38 1.71 -3.48 -2.14
C ILE A 38 2.59 -4.50 -2.86
N GLU A 39 2.42 -5.77 -2.51
CA GLU A 39 3.24 -6.88 -3.01
C GLU A 39 2.40 -8.14 -3.17
N GLY A 40 3.03 -9.19 -3.64
CA GLY A 40 2.47 -10.54 -3.65
C GLY A 40 1.13 -10.67 -4.34
N ASP A 41 0.24 -11.43 -3.75
CA ASP A 41 -1.07 -11.74 -4.33
C ASP A 41 -1.94 -10.49 -4.46
N PHE A 42 -1.84 -9.55 -3.53
CA PHE A 42 -2.56 -8.30 -3.63
C PHE A 42 -2.12 -7.51 -4.87
N LEU A 43 -0.82 -7.34 -5.07
CA LEU A 43 -0.30 -6.64 -6.24
C LEU A 43 -0.73 -7.32 -7.54
N SER A 44 -0.64 -8.65 -7.60
CA SER A 44 -1.06 -9.41 -8.78
C SER A 44 -2.53 -9.20 -9.12
N LYS A 45 -3.38 -9.11 -8.10
CA LYS A 45 -4.81 -8.84 -8.29
C LYS A 45 -5.04 -7.41 -8.81
N ILE A 46 -4.37 -6.44 -8.21
CA ILE A 46 -4.59 -5.02 -8.52
C ILE A 46 -4.04 -4.64 -9.89
N GLU A 47 -2.89 -5.17 -10.30
CA GLU A 47 -2.29 -4.79 -11.59
C GLU A 47 -3.15 -5.18 -12.79
N ASN A 48 -4.04 -6.15 -12.62
CA ASN A 48 -4.92 -6.65 -13.68
C ASN A 48 -6.38 -6.22 -13.52
N CYS A 49 -6.70 -5.39 -12.51
CA CYS A 49 -8.08 -4.96 -12.29
C CYS A 49 -8.43 -3.77 -13.19
N SER A 50 -9.73 -3.51 -13.33
CA SER A 50 -10.19 -2.34 -14.07
C SER A 50 -10.04 -1.07 -13.23
N LYS A 51 -10.05 0.10 -13.89
CA LYS A 51 -9.99 1.39 -13.20
C LYS A 51 -11.19 1.65 -12.30
N ASP A 52 -12.29 0.93 -12.51
CA ASP A 52 -13.51 1.05 -11.71
C ASP A 52 -13.56 0.05 -10.56
N SER A 53 -12.49 -0.70 -10.33
CA SER A 53 -12.41 -1.69 -9.29
C SER A 53 -12.70 -1.09 -7.91
N VAL A 54 -13.44 -1.82 -7.11
CA VAL A 54 -13.72 -1.48 -5.70
C VAL A 54 -12.41 -1.34 -4.91
N TYR A 55 -11.39 -2.14 -5.23
CA TYR A 55 -10.09 -2.10 -4.55
C TYR A 55 -9.36 -0.78 -4.84
N LEU A 56 -9.40 -0.30 -6.08
CA LEU A 56 -8.79 0.99 -6.42
C LEU A 56 -9.52 2.15 -5.78
N LYS A 57 -10.85 2.06 -5.65
CA LYS A 57 -11.62 3.08 -4.95
C LYS A 57 -11.23 3.19 -3.50
N LYS A 58 -10.95 2.06 -2.85
CA LYS A 58 -10.46 2.05 -1.46
C LYS A 58 -9.04 2.60 -1.36
N LEU A 59 -8.16 2.29 -2.30
CA LEU A 59 -6.80 2.82 -2.34
C LEU A 59 -6.78 4.34 -2.53
N LYS A 60 -7.79 4.93 -3.15
CA LYS A 60 -7.88 6.38 -3.32
C LYS A 60 -7.93 7.12 -1.98
N GLN A 61 -8.34 6.47 -0.90
CA GLN A 61 -8.30 7.08 0.43
C GLN A 61 -6.87 7.47 0.82
N LEU A 62 -5.88 6.71 0.39
CA LEU A 62 -4.47 7.03 0.66
C LEU A 62 -4.08 8.37 0.06
N GLU A 63 -4.57 8.66 -1.15
CA GLU A 63 -4.31 9.94 -1.80
C GLU A 63 -4.93 11.10 -1.02
N LEU A 64 -6.14 10.92 -0.50
CA LEU A 64 -6.82 11.93 0.29
C LEU A 64 -6.07 12.29 1.58
N PHE A 65 -5.34 11.34 2.15
CA PHE A 65 -4.58 11.53 3.38
C PHE A 65 -3.08 11.75 3.11
N ASP A 66 -2.70 11.91 1.85
CA ASP A 66 -1.30 12.11 1.44
C ASP A 66 -0.38 10.98 1.91
N ILE A 67 -0.89 9.76 1.99
CA ILE A 67 -0.11 8.58 2.38
C ILE A 67 0.52 7.98 1.11
N PRO A 68 1.87 7.94 1.00
CA PRO A 68 2.52 7.37 -0.18
C PRO A 68 2.15 5.91 -0.40
N LEU A 69 1.93 5.55 -1.66
CA LEU A 69 1.66 4.18 -2.10
C LEU A 69 2.75 3.77 -3.08
N ILE A 70 3.44 2.68 -2.80
CA ILE A 70 4.53 2.19 -3.63
C ILE A 70 4.32 0.75 -4.06
N SER A 71 4.86 0.39 -5.21
CA SER A 71 4.86 -0.97 -5.72
C SER A 71 6.02 -1.19 -6.66
N ALA A 72 6.38 -2.47 -6.89
CA ALA A 72 7.42 -2.82 -7.83
C ALA A 72 6.92 -2.86 -9.27
N ARG A 73 5.62 -2.91 -9.49
CA ARG A 73 5.01 -2.97 -10.82
C ARG A 73 3.90 -1.94 -10.93
N ALA A 74 3.65 -1.47 -12.15
CA ALA A 74 2.60 -0.49 -12.41
C ALA A 74 1.21 -1.07 -12.16
N ILE A 75 0.33 -0.23 -11.61
CA ILE A 75 -1.09 -0.54 -11.42
C ILE A 75 -1.93 0.56 -12.07
N PRO A 76 -3.22 0.32 -12.36
CA PRO A 76 -4.07 1.34 -12.99
C PRO A 76 -4.52 2.43 -11.99
N PHE A 77 -3.58 3.00 -11.28
CA PHE A 77 -3.80 4.08 -10.32
C PHE A 77 -2.57 4.99 -10.33
N SER A 78 -2.72 6.18 -10.89
CA SER A 78 -1.60 7.09 -11.14
C SER A 78 -0.92 7.62 -9.88
N TYR A 79 -1.60 7.63 -8.76
CA TYR A 79 -1.03 8.05 -7.49
C TYR A 79 0.09 7.11 -7.00
N CYS A 80 0.03 5.84 -7.38
CA CYS A 80 1.02 4.85 -6.98
C CYS A 80 2.38 5.16 -7.62
N THR A 81 3.44 5.15 -6.81
CA THR A 81 4.81 5.30 -7.29
C THR A 81 5.42 3.93 -7.52
N VAL A 82 5.89 3.69 -8.74
CA VAL A 82 6.58 2.45 -9.09
C VAL A 82 8.06 2.62 -8.79
N LYS A 83 8.65 1.68 -8.04
CA LYS A 83 10.06 1.70 -7.66
C LYS A 83 10.70 0.34 -7.92
N ASP A 84 12.01 0.33 -8.18
CA ASP A 84 12.78 -0.91 -8.29
C ASP A 84 12.73 -1.69 -6.98
N VAL A 85 12.85 -3.01 -7.09
CA VAL A 85 12.91 -3.90 -5.92
C VAL A 85 14.04 -3.49 -4.97
N CYS A 86 15.17 -3.06 -5.51
CA CYS A 86 16.30 -2.60 -4.69
C CYS A 86 15.95 -1.35 -3.88
N ASP A 87 15.24 -0.41 -4.49
CA ASP A 87 14.80 0.81 -3.81
C ASP A 87 13.78 0.49 -2.72
N ILE A 88 12.85 -0.41 -3.00
CA ILE A 88 11.84 -0.85 -2.02
C ILE A 88 12.53 -1.51 -0.83
N ARG A 89 13.51 -2.37 -1.07
CA ARG A 89 14.29 -3.01 0.01
C ARG A 89 15.01 -1.98 0.86
N GLN A 90 15.54 -0.93 0.25
CA GLN A 90 16.21 0.15 0.99
C GLN A 90 15.22 0.91 1.87
N ILE A 91 14.02 1.18 1.35
CA ILE A 91 12.94 1.80 2.13
C ILE A 91 12.61 0.94 3.34
N TYR A 92 12.50 -0.38 3.17
CA TYR A 92 12.20 -1.30 4.28
C TYR A 92 13.32 -1.29 5.33
N LYS A 93 14.57 -1.24 4.91
CA LYS A 93 15.71 -1.18 5.84
C LYS A 93 15.71 0.08 6.69
N CYS A 94 15.20 1.18 6.15
CA CYS A 94 15.16 2.47 6.83
C CYS A 94 13.87 2.67 7.63
N ALA A 95 12.94 1.74 7.57
CA ALA A 95 11.66 1.85 8.27
C ALA A 95 11.82 1.69 9.78
N LEU A 96 11.02 2.43 10.53
CA LEU A 96 10.95 2.26 11.97
C LEU A 96 10.26 0.94 12.33
N THR A 97 9.18 0.64 11.64
CA THR A 97 8.40 -0.59 11.84
C THR A 97 7.74 -0.97 10.52
N ILE A 98 7.69 -2.28 10.26
CA ILE A 98 6.99 -2.85 9.10
C ILE A 98 5.88 -3.74 9.62
N ILE A 99 4.65 -3.50 9.15
CA ILE A 99 3.48 -4.28 9.52
C ILE A 99 2.91 -4.90 8.24
N CYS A 100 2.82 -6.23 8.20
CA CYS A 100 2.37 -6.97 7.02
C CYS A 100 0.92 -7.43 7.16
N PHE A 101 0.18 -7.31 6.06
CA PHE A 101 -1.22 -7.74 5.97
C PHE A 101 -1.47 -8.64 4.76
#